data_6cb54762c45fbdfe03616d1f48e13aca
#
_entry.id   6cb54762c45fbdfe03616d1f48e13aca
#
_cell.length_a   1.000
_cell.length_b   1.000
_cell.length_c   1.000
_cell.angle_alpha   90.00
_cell.angle_beta   90.00
_cell.angle_gamma   90.00
#
_symmetry.space_group_name_H-M   'P 1'
#
loop_
_entity.id
_entity.type
_entity.pdbx_description
1 polymer ?
#
loop_
_entity_poly.entity_id
_entity_poly.type
_entity_poly.pdbx_seq_one_letter_code
_entity_poly.pdbx_strand_id
1 'polypeptide(L)'
;MYFESWNNFPNGTKFVSTLNFGSDSLPIAQGLAVASAKYQAEKILYFELGNEPTNNYPSTRWNNSTEAYIAQWQDWTHAIVGAVNSTLGSAHKLPESRWWASSATTDVTGLKVRPADLIPAGVDSTHEVAEYSIHSYPFSTCDPARAKLATTSNILNHTELLQYAVEEIYPSAKAALDSGKPWVIGEFNSISCSGQPNVTDTFAQALWAVDVDLIYASLNASSVHLHQGATLVFQSSDQVNSAGDDGTPGFSTYNFVYPVDSSKRGKARALPSFIAQLFMAEAFITPETRVRAVTTPSGVDADRFSAYAFYVGDRVTKLALINMNPYYPSSTSDFSQSFEVPASLRHGQSATYIKRMTAPYVDEKSTANATWAGQSFENGTAVGDVKIEELGKDGTVKVRGSEAILVFFDEKDVCDL
;
A
#
# COMPACT_ATOMS: atom_id res chain seq x y z
N MET A 1 -11.65 13.05 -20.62
CA MET A 1 -10.24 13.28 -20.17
C MET A 1 -9.88 12.52 -18.89
N TYR A 2 -10.46 12.83 -17.70
CA TYR A 2 -10.07 12.13 -16.46
C TYR A 2 -10.28 10.62 -16.53
N PHE A 3 -11.48 10.13 -16.85
CA PHE A 3 -11.76 8.70 -16.95
C PHE A 3 -11.13 8.03 -18.19
N GLU A 4 -10.76 8.77 -19.20
CA GLU A 4 -10.02 8.24 -20.35
C GLU A 4 -8.58 7.88 -19.99
N SER A 5 -7.98 8.54 -18.99
CA SER A 5 -6.63 8.21 -18.51
C SER A 5 -6.53 6.81 -17.93
N TRP A 6 -7.64 6.22 -17.46
CA TRP A 6 -7.67 4.82 -17.02
C TRP A 6 -7.33 3.81 -18.12
N ASN A 7 -7.44 4.22 -19.39
CA ASN A 7 -7.05 3.38 -20.52
C ASN A 7 -5.53 3.24 -20.70
N ASN A 8 -4.74 4.06 -19.99
CA ASN A 8 -3.29 3.98 -20.01
C ASN A 8 -2.75 2.89 -19.08
N PHE A 9 -3.59 2.32 -18.23
CA PHE A 9 -3.22 1.21 -17.36
C PHE A 9 -3.34 -0.13 -18.09
N PRO A 10 -2.57 -1.15 -17.69
CA PRO A 10 -2.63 -2.48 -18.29
C PRO A 10 -4.05 -3.03 -18.38
N ASN A 11 -4.28 -3.89 -19.37
CA ASN A 11 -5.56 -4.59 -19.50
C ASN A 11 -5.83 -5.42 -18.22
N GLY A 12 -7.08 -5.37 -17.77
CA GLY A 12 -7.50 -6.06 -16.55
C GLY A 12 -7.36 -5.22 -15.27
N THR A 13 -6.68 -4.06 -15.31
CA THR A 13 -6.65 -3.14 -14.17
C THR A 13 -8.06 -2.71 -13.79
N LYS A 14 -8.37 -2.83 -12.50
CA LYS A 14 -9.64 -2.40 -11.89
C LYS A 14 -9.43 -1.18 -11.01
N PHE A 15 -10.45 -0.38 -10.88
CA PHE A 15 -10.43 0.88 -10.14
C PHE A 15 -11.54 0.92 -9.10
N VAL A 16 -11.22 1.47 -7.95
CA VAL A 16 -12.22 1.98 -7.01
C VAL A 16 -12.43 3.46 -7.32
N SER A 17 -13.66 3.85 -7.60
CA SER A 17 -13.98 5.22 -7.97
C SER A 17 -14.46 5.98 -6.74
N THR A 18 -13.62 6.86 -6.19
CA THR A 18 -13.98 7.73 -5.06
C THR A 18 -14.90 8.84 -5.51
N LEU A 19 -16.02 9.00 -4.80
CA LEU A 19 -17.08 9.96 -5.09
C LEU A 19 -17.08 11.09 -4.05
N ASN A 20 -17.41 12.29 -4.49
CA ASN A 20 -17.42 13.45 -3.62
C ASN A 20 -18.59 13.40 -2.62
N PHE A 21 -18.28 13.16 -1.36
CA PHE A 21 -19.20 13.25 -0.23
C PHE A 21 -18.99 14.55 0.58
N GLY A 22 -17.78 15.15 0.46
CA GLY A 22 -17.36 16.31 1.23
C GLY A 22 -18.10 17.59 0.91
N SER A 23 -18.52 17.78 -0.35
CA SER A 23 -19.28 18.98 -0.75
C SER A 23 -20.72 19.05 -0.23
N ASP A 24 -21.21 18.00 0.42
CA ASP A 24 -22.60 17.82 0.84
C ASP A 24 -23.62 18.02 -0.30
N SER A 25 -23.26 17.61 -1.50
CA SER A 25 -24.06 17.74 -2.72
C SER A 25 -24.23 16.39 -3.41
N LEU A 26 -25.35 15.73 -3.18
CA LEU A 26 -25.70 14.47 -3.84
C LEU A 26 -25.62 14.54 -5.37
N PRO A 27 -26.06 15.61 -6.06
CA PRO A 27 -25.94 15.72 -7.52
C PRO A 27 -24.47 15.66 -8.00
N ILE A 28 -23.51 16.18 -7.23
CA ILE A 28 -22.08 16.09 -7.57
C ILE A 28 -21.61 14.65 -7.48
N ALA A 29 -21.92 13.95 -6.39
CA ALA A 29 -21.55 12.55 -6.22
C ALA A 29 -22.18 11.64 -7.30
N GLN A 30 -23.46 11.83 -7.60
CA GLN A 30 -24.16 11.15 -8.68
C GLN A 30 -23.53 11.43 -10.05
N GLY A 31 -23.20 12.69 -10.33
CA GLY A 31 -22.56 13.10 -11.58
C GLY A 31 -21.20 12.42 -11.79
N LEU A 32 -20.38 12.30 -10.73
CA LEU A 32 -19.10 11.58 -10.79
C LEU A 32 -19.29 10.08 -11.03
N ALA A 33 -20.21 9.43 -10.30
CA ALA A 33 -20.51 8.02 -10.46
C ALA A 33 -21.03 7.69 -11.86
N VAL A 34 -21.99 8.48 -12.36
CA VAL A 34 -22.54 8.34 -13.71
C VAL A 34 -21.47 8.55 -14.77
N ALA A 35 -20.61 9.55 -14.62
CA ALA A 35 -19.52 9.79 -15.56
C ALA A 35 -18.50 8.64 -15.56
N SER A 36 -18.07 8.16 -14.40
CA SER A 36 -17.14 7.02 -14.32
C SER A 36 -17.75 5.76 -14.94
N ALA A 37 -19.00 5.46 -14.63
CA ALA A 37 -19.70 4.30 -15.17
C ALA A 37 -19.94 4.42 -16.68
N LYS A 38 -20.31 5.60 -17.17
CA LYS A 38 -20.52 5.82 -18.62
C LYS A 38 -19.26 5.59 -19.46
N TYR A 39 -18.10 5.98 -18.94
CA TYR A 39 -16.86 5.91 -19.70
C TYR A 39 -16.01 4.68 -19.40
N GLN A 40 -16.16 4.06 -18.22
CA GLN A 40 -15.26 3.02 -17.73
C GLN A 40 -15.97 1.91 -16.92
N ALA A 41 -17.23 1.61 -17.20
CA ALA A 41 -18.03 0.64 -16.43
C ALA A 41 -17.30 -0.68 -16.16
N GLU A 42 -16.60 -1.22 -17.16
CA GLU A 42 -15.91 -2.51 -17.05
C GLU A 42 -14.63 -2.47 -16.20
N LYS A 43 -14.10 -1.24 -15.97
CA LYS A 43 -12.91 -1.05 -15.14
C LYS A 43 -13.25 -0.75 -13.69
N ILE A 44 -14.48 -0.35 -13.38
CA ILE A 44 -14.90 -0.08 -12.01
C ILE A 44 -15.04 -1.42 -11.28
N LEU A 45 -14.26 -1.58 -10.20
CA LEU A 45 -14.43 -2.67 -9.26
C LEU A 45 -15.48 -2.29 -8.22
N TYR A 46 -15.27 -1.16 -7.55
CA TYR A 46 -16.14 -0.64 -6.50
C TYR A 46 -16.25 0.89 -6.59
N PHE A 47 -17.18 1.43 -5.83
CA PHE A 47 -17.27 2.84 -5.50
C PHE A 47 -16.87 3.06 -4.04
N GLU A 48 -16.34 4.24 -3.77
CA GLU A 48 -16.04 4.74 -2.43
C GLU A 48 -16.74 6.07 -2.27
N LEU A 49 -17.62 6.21 -1.27
CA LEU A 49 -18.34 7.45 -1.02
C LEU A 49 -17.65 8.26 0.08
N GLY A 50 -16.91 9.26 -0.34
CA GLY A 50 -16.16 10.14 0.55
C GLY A 50 -14.72 9.66 0.79
N ASN A 51 -13.97 10.48 1.48
CA ASN A 51 -12.59 10.25 1.89
C ASN A 51 -12.37 10.87 3.27
N GLU A 52 -11.94 10.07 4.23
CA GLU A 52 -11.60 10.48 5.59
C GLU A 52 -12.65 11.41 6.24
N PRO A 53 -13.87 10.94 6.47
CA PRO A 53 -14.96 11.80 6.93
C PRO A 53 -14.70 12.43 8.30
N THR A 54 -13.76 11.91 9.07
CA THR A 54 -13.35 12.46 10.37
C THR A 54 -12.45 13.68 10.23
N ASN A 55 -11.61 13.73 9.18
CA ASN A 55 -10.58 14.73 9.01
C ASN A 55 -10.95 15.81 7.99
N ASN A 56 -11.68 15.42 6.94
CA ASN A 56 -11.89 16.28 5.78
C ASN A 56 -13.26 16.96 5.76
N TYR A 57 -14.15 16.69 6.73
CA TYR A 57 -15.50 17.26 6.75
C TYR A 57 -15.76 18.09 8.02
N PRO A 58 -16.68 19.09 7.95
CA PRO A 58 -17.03 19.87 9.13
C PRO A 58 -17.55 18.96 10.26
N SER A 59 -17.00 19.10 11.45
CA SER A 59 -17.38 18.32 12.64
C SER A 59 -18.87 18.44 12.99
N THR A 60 -19.53 19.50 12.51
CA THR A 60 -20.96 19.75 12.73
C THR A 60 -21.87 18.96 11.79
N ARG A 61 -21.34 18.38 10.70
CA ARG A 61 -22.19 17.77 9.66
C ARG A 61 -23.10 16.67 10.18
N TRP A 62 -22.59 15.83 11.07
CA TRP A 62 -23.37 14.76 11.70
C TRP A 62 -23.45 14.88 13.22
N ASN A 63 -23.00 16.01 13.80
CA ASN A 63 -22.91 16.22 15.24
C ASN A 63 -22.22 15.06 15.99
N ASN A 64 -21.19 14.49 15.38
CA ASN A 64 -20.48 13.30 15.85
C ASN A 64 -21.36 12.04 16.00
N SER A 65 -22.53 11.97 15.35
CA SER A 65 -23.37 10.77 15.37
C SER A 65 -23.00 9.82 14.22
N THR A 66 -22.59 8.62 14.60
CA THR A 66 -22.35 7.50 13.68
C THR A 66 -23.63 7.10 12.95
N GLU A 67 -24.78 7.12 13.61
CA GLU A 67 -26.08 6.80 13.02
C GLU A 67 -26.50 7.83 11.97
N ALA A 68 -26.27 9.12 12.24
CA ALA A 68 -26.57 10.19 11.27
C ALA A 68 -25.66 10.08 10.02
N TYR A 69 -24.39 9.74 10.22
CA TYR A 69 -23.47 9.44 9.12
C TYR A 69 -23.98 8.27 8.29
N ILE A 70 -24.32 7.13 8.91
CA ILE A 70 -24.81 5.92 8.25
C ILE A 70 -26.08 6.22 7.46
N ALA A 71 -27.04 6.91 8.05
CA ALA A 71 -28.29 7.25 7.38
C ALA A 71 -28.04 8.04 6.09
N GLN A 72 -27.23 9.09 6.13
CA GLN A 72 -26.88 9.87 4.93
C GLN A 72 -26.08 9.04 3.92
N TRP A 73 -25.13 8.22 4.37
CA TRP A 73 -24.31 7.37 3.52
C TRP A 73 -25.19 6.35 2.75
N GLN A 74 -26.12 5.69 3.44
CA GLN A 74 -27.06 4.73 2.82
C GLN A 74 -28.03 5.39 1.85
N ASP A 75 -28.59 6.54 2.21
CA ASP A 75 -29.48 7.31 1.32
C ASP A 75 -28.74 7.69 0.03
N TRP A 76 -27.50 8.16 0.14
CA TRP A 76 -26.73 8.58 -1.01
C TRP A 76 -26.25 7.40 -1.86
N THR A 77 -25.78 6.32 -1.27
CA THR A 77 -25.37 5.13 -2.01
C THR A 77 -26.51 4.56 -2.81
N HIS A 78 -27.71 4.48 -2.23
CA HIS A 78 -28.92 4.05 -2.93
C HIS A 78 -29.28 4.99 -4.09
N ALA A 79 -29.29 6.29 -3.88
CA ALA A 79 -29.61 7.29 -4.91
C ALA A 79 -28.58 7.31 -6.05
N ILE A 80 -27.30 7.11 -5.75
CA ILE A 80 -26.21 7.02 -6.73
C ILE A 80 -26.38 5.78 -7.61
N VAL A 81 -26.65 4.62 -7.01
CA VAL A 81 -26.89 3.37 -7.74
C VAL A 81 -28.09 3.52 -8.68
N GLY A 82 -29.17 4.15 -8.22
CA GLY A 82 -30.33 4.44 -9.06
C GLY A 82 -29.96 5.28 -10.29
N ALA A 83 -29.16 6.33 -10.11
CA ALA A 83 -28.70 7.20 -11.20
C ALA A 83 -27.78 6.47 -12.20
N VAL A 84 -26.85 5.66 -11.71
CA VAL A 84 -25.96 4.86 -12.55
C VAL A 84 -26.74 3.81 -13.37
N ASN A 85 -27.63 3.04 -12.72
CA ASN A 85 -28.43 2.03 -13.37
C ASN A 85 -29.37 2.64 -14.45
N SER A 86 -29.93 3.81 -14.18
CA SER A 86 -30.76 4.53 -15.16
C SER A 86 -29.96 4.97 -16.38
N THR A 87 -28.67 5.24 -16.22
CA THR A 87 -27.77 5.66 -17.31
C THR A 87 -27.23 4.49 -18.12
N LEU A 88 -26.84 3.39 -17.46
CA LEU A 88 -26.25 2.23 -18.12
C LEU A 88 -27.32 1.29 -18.74
N GLY A 89 -28.55 1.36 -18.24
CA GLY A 89 -29.61 0.44 -18.64
C GLY A 89 -29.37 -1.01 -18.20
N SER A 90 -30.08 -1.95 -18.83
CA SER A 90 -30.00 -3.37 -18.45
C SER A 90 -28.71 -4.08 -18.89
N ALA A 91 -27.90 -3.46 -19.75
CA ALA A 91 -26.73 -4.08 -20.33
C ALA A 91 -25.54 -4.17 -19.34
N HIS A 92 -25.47 -3.25 -18.39
CA HIS A 92 -24.38 -3.19 -17.41
C HIS A 92 -24.98 -3.00 -16.01
N LYS A 93 -25.17 -4.10 -15.30
CA LYS A 93 -25.57 -4.05 -13.89
C LYS A 93 -24.32 -3.98 -13.00
N LEU A 94 -24.30 -3.02 -12.09
CA LEU A 94 -23.32 -3.00 -11.01
C LEU A 94 -23.51 -4.27 -10.14
N PRO A 95 -22.44 -4.84 -9.54
CA PRO A 95 -22.56 -5.89 -8.53
C PRO A 95 -23.49 -5.48 -7.39
N GLU A 96 -24.10 -6.43 -6.66
CA GLU A 96 -24.89 -6.13 -5.47
C GLU A 96 -24.03 -5.47 -4.39
N SER A 97 -22.92 -6.12 -4.01
CA SER A 97 -21.91 -5.55 -3.11
C SER A 97 -20.93 -4.74 -3.94
N ARG A 98 -20.90 -3.42 -3.75
CA ARG A 98 -20.21 -2.50 -4.64
C ARG A 98 -19.53 -1.32 -3.96
N TRP A 99 -19.62 -1.23 -2.64
CA TRP A 99 -19.11 -0.09 -1.89
C TRP A 99 -17.92 -0.46 -1.02
N TRP A 100 -16.90 0.35 -1.06
CA TRP A 100 -15.99 0.50 0.06
C TRP A 100 -16.64 1.37 1.11
N ALA A 101 -16.73 0.87 2.34
CA ALA A 101 -17.26 1.61 3.48
C ALA A 101 -16.15 1.98 4.45
N SER A 102 -16.35 3.01 5.24
CA SER A 102 -15.44 3.62 6.19
C SER A 102 -14.47 4.62 5.55
N SER A 103 -13.37 4.19 4.93
CA SER A 103 -12.31 5.06 4.39
C SER A 103 -11.82 6.08 5.42
N ALA A 104 -11.67 5.61 6.66
CA ALA A 104 -11.34 6.43 7.83
C ALA A 104 -9.88 6.22 8.26
N THR A 105 -9.27 7.28 8.76
CA THR A 105 -7.94 7.24 9.37
C THR A 105 -7.96 6.59 10.75
N THR A 106 -6.77 6.34 11.30
CA THR A 106 -6.60 5.91 12.69
C THR A 106 -6.71 7.05 13.70
N ASP A 107 -6.74 8.30 13.24
CA ASP A 107 -6.84 9.46 14.11
C ASP A 107 -8.15 9.46 14.91
N VAL A 108 -8.05 9.72 16.23
CA VAL A 108 -9.20 9.74 17.12
C VAL A 108 -9.92 11.09 16.97
N THR A 109 -11.19 11.03 16.57
CA THR A 109 -12.08 12.19 16.46
C THR A 109 -13.38 11.93 17.19
N GLY A 110 -14.26 12.94 17.28
CA GLY A 110 -15.59 12.79 17.86
C GLY A 110 -16.50 11.87 17.04
N LEU A 111 -16.42 11.93 15.71
CA LEU A 111 -17.18 11.06 14.81
C LEU A 111 -16.49 9.69 14.70
N LYS A 112 -17.24 8.62 14.97
CA LYS A 112 -16.76 7.25 14.93
C LYS A 112 -17.26 6.54 13.68
N VAL A 113 -16.38 6.32 12.71
CA VAL A 113 -16.72 5.76 11.39
C VAL A 113 -15.70 4.71 10.91
N ARG A 114 -14.90 4.16 11.83
CA ARG A 114 -14.07 2.99 11.52
C ARG A 114 -14.96 1.74 11.39
N PRO A 115 -14.51 0.69 10.71
CA PRO A 115 -15.29 -0.55 10.59
C PRO A 115 -15.80 -1.09 11.94
N ALA A 116 -14.98 -1.03 12.99
CA ALA A 116 -15.37 -1.45 14.34
C ALA A 116 -16.55 -0.66 14.92
N ASP A 117 -16.77 0.57 14.47
CA ASP A 117 -17.90 1.43 14.88
C ASP A 117 -19.10 1.25 13.94
N LEU A 118 -18.86 1.23 12.63
CA LEU A 118 -19.90 1.21 11.59
C LEU A 118 -20.65 -0.13 11.50
N ILE A 119 -19.93 -1.25 11.66
CA ILE A 119 -20.52 -2.59 11.52
C ILE A 119 -21.61 -2.82 12.58
N PRO A 120 -21.35 -2.65 13.89
CA PRO A 120 -22.41 -2.82 14.89
C PRO A 120 -23.53 -1.80 14.79
N ALA A 121 -23.28 -0.62 14.19
CA ALA A 121 -24.29 0.40 13.94
C ALA A 121 -25.12 0.16 12.65
N GLY A 122 -24.83 -0.91 11.89
CA GLY A 122 -25.67 -1.38 10.78
C GLY A 122 -25.40 -0.72 9.43
N VAL A 123 -24.17 -0.28 9.14
CA VAL A 123 -23.83 0.34 7.86
C VAL A 123 -24.12 -0.57 6.65
N ASP A 124 -23.98 -1.89 6.80
CA ASP A 124 -24.27 -2.89 5.76
C ASP A 124 -25.66 -3.54 5.89
N SER A 125 -26.65 -2.85 6.49
CA SER A 125 -28.01 -3.38 6.59
C SER A 125 -28.69 -3.61 5.23
N THR A 126 -28.19 -2.98 4.18
CA THR A 126 -28.64 -3.15 2.77
C THR A 126 -27.82 -4.21 2.00
N HIS A 127 -26.78 -4.79 2.60
CA HIS A 127 -25.87 -5.77 1.99
C HIS A 127 -25.11 -5.26 0.76
N GLU A 128 -24.90 -3.96 0.66
CA GLU A 128 -24.22 -3.33 -0.47
C GLU A 128 -22.71 -3.09 -0.25
N VAL A 129 -22.23 -3.26 0.99
CA VAL A 129 -20.78 -3.15 1.29
C VAL A 129 -20.05 -4.35 0.70
N ALA A 130 -19.05 -4.08 -0.12
CA ALA A 130 -18.15 -5.08 -0.68
C ALA A 130 -16.96 -5.34 0.27
N GLU A 131 -16.30 -4.28 0.69
CA GLU A 131 -15.13 -4.31 1.55
C GLU A 131 -15.12 -3.11 2.51
N TYR A 132 -14.40 -3.25 3.63
CA TYR A 132 -14.17 -2.15 4.55
C TYR A 132 -12.77 -1.57 4.34
N SER A 133 -12.73 -0.27 4.02
CA SER A 133 -11.50 0.49 3.75
C SER A 133 -11.03 1.21 5.01
N ILE A 134 -9.73 1.09 5.30
CA ILE A 134 -9.05 1.76 6.41
C ILE A 134 -7.87 2.52 5.84
N HIS A 135 -7.63 3.74 6.33
CA HIS A 135 -6.44 4.53 5.98
C HIS A 135 -5.40 4.46 7.09
N SER A 136 -4.13 4.39 6.70
CA SER A 136 -3.04 4.12 7.63
C SER A 136 -1.81 4.97 7.35
N TYR A 137 -1.44 5.82 8.33
CA TYR A 137 -0.21 6.60 8.31
C TYR A 137 0.41 6.60 9.72
N PRO A 138 1.41 5.74 9.99
CA PRO A 138 2.01 5.67 11.32
C PRO A 138 2.72 6.96 11.73
N PHE A 139 3.27 7.70 10.76
CA PHE A 139 3.96 8.98 10.99
C PHE A 139 3.32 10.11 10.20
N SER A 140 3.66 11.38 10.55
CA SER A 140 3.11 12.57 9.89
C SER A 140 4.10 13.74 9.97
N THR A 141 4.20 14.54 8.90
CA THR A 141 4.92 15.83 8.93
C THR A 141 4.00 17.00 9.26
N CYS A 142 2.67 16.83 9.24
CA CYS A 142 1.71 17.89 9.64
C CYS A 142 1.49 17.99 11.16
N ASP A 143 1.82 16.96 11.91
CA ASP A 143 1.76 16.95 13.35
C ASP A 143 3.19 17.14 13.92
N PRO A 144 3.47 18.24 14.68
CA PRO A 144 4.81 18.52 15.19
C PRO A 144 5.39 17.43 16.13
N ALA A 145 4.54 16.67 16.82
CA ALA A 145 4.99 15.56 17.66
C ALA A 145 5.40 14.36 16.81
N ARG A 146 4.56 13.98 15.84
CA ARG A 146 4.80 12.87 14.92
C ARG A 146 5.92 13.17 13.92
N ALA A 147 6.10 14.45 13.53
CA ALA A 147 7.16 14.87 12.61
C ALA A 147 8.58 14.57 13.14
N LYS A 148 8.77 14.62 14.45
CA LYS A 148 10.04 14.26 15.09
C LYS A 148 10.36 12.77 14.97
N LEU A 149 9.33 11.95 14.78
CA LEU A 149 9.43 10.50 14.61
C LEU A 149 9.57 10.08 13.13
N ALA A 150 9.41 11.02 12.21
CA ALA A 150 9.49 10.77 10.76
C ALA A 150 10.95 10.60 10.30
N THR A 151 11.62 9.54 10.75
CA THR A 151 13.04 9.26 10.52
C THR A 151 13.23 7.90 9.84
N THR A 152 14.36 7.73 9.14
CA THR A 152 14.75 6.44 8.55
C THR A 152 14.75 5.31 9.59
N SER A 153 15.27 5.59 10.80
CA SER A 153 15.31 4.58 11.86
C SER A 153 13.91 4.11 12.26
N ASN A 154 12.95 5.01 12.38
CA ASN A 154 11.60 4.66 12.85
C ASN A 154 10.78 3.98 11.77
N ILE A 155 10.87 4.42 10.50
CA ILE A 155 10.16 3.71 9.42
C ILE A 155 10.72 2.30 9.17
N LEU A 156 11.93 2.00 9.63
CA LEU A 156 12.55 0.68 9.54
C LEU A 156 12.51 -0.09 10.88
N ASN A 157 11.62 0.28 11.80
CA ASN A 157 11.42 -0.46 13.04
C ASN A 157 10.22 -1.41 12.89
N HIS A 158 10.51 -2.67 12.55
CA HIS A 158 9.47 -3.70 12.35
C HIS A 158 8.54 -3.87 13.55
N THR A 159 9.10 -3.94 14.75
CA THR A 159 8.31 -4.16 15.98
C THR A 159 7.31 -3.03 16.20
N GLU A 160 7.72 -1.76 16.03
CA GLU A 160 6.82 -0.62 16.18
C GLU A 160 5.75 -0.58 15.08
N LEU A 161 6.12 -0.91 13.82
CA LEU A 161 5.16 -0.97 12.71
C LEU A 161 4.14 -2.10 12.89
N LEU A 162 4.59 -3.26 13.34
CA LEU A 162 3.70 -4.39 13.66
C LEU A 162 2.79 -4.05 14.84
N GLN A 163 3.32 -3.43 15.89
CA GLN A 163 2.52 -2.98 17.03
C GLN A 163 1.45 -1.98 16.59
N TYR A 164 1.82 -0.98 15.79
CA TYR A 164 0.86 -0.03 15.22
C TYR A 164 -0.23 -0.73 14.41
N ALA A 165 0.14 -1.68 13.54
CA ALA A 165 -0.84 -2.43 12.75
C ALA A 165 -1.80 -3.25 13.64
N VAL A 166 -1.29 -3.88 14.70
CA VAL A 166 -2.10 -4.70 15.61
C VAL A 166 -2.99 -3.85 16.53
N GLU A 167 -2.50 -2.73 17.03
CA GLU A 167 -3.24 -1.91 17.98
C GLU A 167 -4.22 -0.94 17.32
N GLU A 168 -3.83 -0.31 16.19
CA GLU A 168 -4.62 0.74 15.55
C GLU A 168 -5.47 0.24 14.37
N ILE A 169 -4.99 -0.74 13.61
CA ILE A 169 -5.66 -1.22 12.40
C ILE A 169 -6.47 -2.48 12.66
N TYR A 170 -5.87 -3.48 13.29
CA TYR A 170 -6.46 -4.81 13.40
C TYR A 170 -7.81 -4.88 14.14
N PRO A 171 -8.14 -4.06 15.14
CA PRO A 171 -9.49 -4.07 15.73
C PRO A 171 -10.59 -3.83 14.68
N SER A 172 -10.38 -2.91 13.74
CA SER A 172 -11.30 -2.63 12.65
C SER A 172 -11.27 -3.72 11.57
N ALA A 173 -10.09 -4.21 11.22
CA ALA A 173 -9.91 -5.35 10.33
C ALA A 173 -10.62 -6.61 10.85
N LYS A 174 -10.47 -6.90 12.14
CA LYS A 174 -11.14 -8.02 12.81
C LYS A 174 -12.66 -7.88 12.77
N ALA A 175 -13.19 -6.70 13.02
CA ALA A 175 -14.64 -6.45 12.93
C ALA A 175 -15.18 -6.74 11.53
N ALA A 176 -14.44 -6.34 10.48
CA ALA A 176 -14.79 -6.66 9.09
C ALA A 176 -14.79 -8.18 8.84
N LEU A 177 -13.72 -8.87 9.21
CA LEU A 177 -13.59 -10.32 9.07
C LEU A 177 -14.68 -11.09 9.84
N ASP A 178 -14.98 -10.69 11.07
CA ASP A 178 -16.03 -11.27 11.90
C ASP A 178 -17.43 -11.05 11.27
N SER A 179 -17.63 -9.99 10.50
CA SER A 179 -18.88 -9.75 9.75
C SER A 179 -18.97 -10.55 8.44
N GLY A 180 -17.93 -11.30 8.09
CA GLY A 180 -17.84 -12.07 6.85
C GLY A 180 -17.45 -11.24 5.63
N LYS A 181 -16.94 -10.00 5.82
CA LYS A 181 -16.50 -9.12 4.75
C LYS A 181 -14.98 -8.97 4.73
N PRO A 182 -14.36 -8.84 3.56
CA PRO A 182 -12.97 -8.49 3.45
C PRO A 182 -12.71 -7.05 3.91
N TRP A 183 -11.45 -6.76 4.20
CA TRP A 183 -10.96 -5.43 4.51
C TRP A 183 -9.72 -5.08 3.69
N VAL A 184 -9.52 -3.82 3.48
CA VAL A 184 -8.42 -3.26 2.69
C VAL A 184 -7.75 -2.10 3.41
N ILE A 185 -6.47 -1.89 3.13
CA ILE A 185 -5.87 -0.58 3.36
C ILE A 185 -6.11 0.24 2.09
N GLY A 186 -7.17 1.07 2.12
CA GLY A 186 -7.61 1.85 0.97
C GLY A 186 -6.70 3.02 0.65
N GLU A 187 -5.99 3.53 1.66
CA GLU A 187 -4.97 4.55 1.50
C GLU A 187 -3.91 4.41 2.60
N PHE A 188 -2.65 4.40 2.24
CA PHE A 188 -1.57 4.46 3.22
C PHE A 188 -0.26 4.94 2.62
N ASN A 189 0.63 5.38 3.50
CA ASN A 189 2.05 5.50 3.24
C ASN A 189 2.80 5.63 4.59
N SER A 190 4.14 5.68 4.57
CA SER A 190 4.95 5.73 5.79
C SER A 190 4.70 7.01 6.60
N ILE A 191 4.63 8.16 5.92
CA ILE A 191 4.60 9.48 6.55
C ILE A 191 3.55 10.34 5.84
N SER A 192 2.44 10.67 6.51
CA SER A 192 1.39 11.53 5.93
C SER A 192 1.90 12.95 5.63
N CYS A 193 1.06 13.73 4.92
CA CYS A 193 1.40 15.08 4.44
C CYS A 193 2.57 15.09 3.46
N SER A 194 2.53 14.13 2.52
CA SER A 194 3.41 14.05 1.36
C SER A 194 4.84 13.55 1.63
N GLY A 195 5.05 12.92 2.80
CA GLY A 195 6.32 12.27 3.13
C GLY A 195 7.35 13.21 3.76
N GLN A 196 8.54 12.67 4.00
CA GLN A 196 9.69 13.35 4.56
C GLN A 196 10.88 13.25 3.60
N PRO A 197 11.39 14.37 3.04
CA PRO A 197 12.60 14.35 2.22
C PRO A 197 13.78 13.70 2.94
N ASN A 198 14.63 13.00 2.21
CA ASN A 198 15.77 12.22 2.70
C ASN A 198 15.40 11.00 3.57
N VAL A 199 14.11 10.67 3.64
CA VAL A 199 13.59 9.48 4.30
C VAL A 199 12.74 8.69 3.29
N THR A 200 11.64 9.29 2.82
CA THR A 200 10.67 8.59 1.98
C THR A 200 11.00 8.61 0.49
N ASP A 201 11.98 9.39 0.06
CA ASP A 201 12.56 9.39 -1.30
C ASP A 201 13.83 8.54 -1.42
N THR A 202 14.05 7.64 -0.47
CA THR A 202 15.25 6.79 -0.39
C THR A 202 14.89 5.30 -0.43
N PHE A 203 15.91 4.44 -0.48
CA PHE A 203 15.74 2.98 -0.44
C PHE A 203 15.11 2.48 0.86
N ALA A 204 15.20 3.25 1.96
CA ALA A 204 14.47 2.95 3.19
C ALA A 204 12.96 2.81 2.95
N GLN A 205 12.39 3.66 2.09
CA GLN A 205 10.97 3.59 1.73
C GLN A 205 10.61 2.30 0.99
N ALA A 206 11.51 1.75 0.19
CA ALA A 206 11.30 0.46 -0.48
C ALA A 206 11.25 -0.70 0.53
N LEU A 207 12.17 -0.72 1.49
CA LEU A 207 12.18 -1.73 2.55
C LEU A 207 10.93 -1.62 3.44
N TRP A 208 10.56 -0.38 3.82
CA TRP A 208 9.35 -0.11 4.56
C TRP A 208 8.11 -0.64 3.83
N ALA A 209 7.99 -0.34 2.53
CA ALA A 209 6.83 -0.75 1.74
C ALA A 209 6.68 -2.28 1.72
N VAL A 210 7.76 -3.02 1.45
CA VAL A 210 7.72 -4.50 1.46
C VAL A 210 7.31 -5.04 2.83
N ASP A 211 7.89 -4.51 3.92
CA ASP A 211 7.59 -5.01 5.26
C ASP A 211 6.13 -4.72 5.66
N VAL A 212 5.65 -3.49 5.45
CA VAL A 212 4.29 -3.09 5.86
C VAL A 212 3.21 -3.73 5.00
N ASP A 213 3.44 -3.87 3.68
CA ASP A 213 2.54 -4.62 2.80
C ASP A 213 2.38 -6.07 3.31
N LEU A 214 3.49 -6.70 3.72
CA LEU A 214 3.49 -8.07 4.24
C LEU A 214 2.90 -8.15 5.66
N ILE A 215 3.04 -7.14 6.51
CA ILE A 215 2.33 -7.05 7.79
C ILE A 215 0.81 -7.11 7.52
N TYR A 216 0.28 -6.22 6.67
CA TYR A 216 -1.16 -6.17 6.40
C TYR A 216 -1.67 -7.44 5.70
N ALA A 217 -0.91 -7.97 4.74
CA ALA A 217 -1.26 -9.23 4.10
C ALA A 217 -1.30 -10.40 5.11
N SER A 218 -0.38 -10.44 6.09
CA SER A 218 -0.37 -11.45 7.15
C SER A 218 -1.55 -11.34 8.12
N LEU A 219 -2.16 -10.15 8.20
CA LEU A 219 -3.40 -9.86 8.94
C LEU A 219 -4.67 -10.05 8.07
N ASN A 220 -4.54 -10.67 6.89
CA ASN A 220 -5.61 -10.95 5.92
C ASN A 220 -6.23 -9.70 5.28
N ALA A 221 -5.47 -8.64 5.04
CA ALA A 221 -5.90 -7.60 4.10
C ALA A 221 -6.08 -8.20 2.71
N SER A 222 -7.18 -7.88 2.02
CA SER A 222 -7.42 -8.34 0.65
C SER A 222 -6.61 -7.54 -0.37
N SER A 223 -6.33 -6.27 -0.08
CA SER A 223 -5.45 -5.42 -0.86
C SER A 223 -4.91 -4.24 -0.04
N VAL A 224 -3.85 -3.61 -0.56
CA VAL A 224 -3.23 -2.41 0.02
C VAL A 224 -2.97 -1.39 -1.09
N HIS A 225 -3.24 -0.10 -0.83
CA HIS A 225 -3.22 0.97 -1.81
C HIS A 225 -2.31 2.11 -1.34
N LEU A 226 -1.08 2.14 -1.85
CA LEU A 226 -0.11 3.17 -1.52
C LEU A 226 -0.50 4.51 -2.15
N HIS A 227 -0.67 5.53 -1.32
CA HIS A 227 -0.97 6.88 -1.76
C HIS A 227 0.16 7.45 -2.63
N GLN A 228 -0.22 8.03 -3.76
CA GLN A 228 0.68 8.73 -4.68
C GLN A 228 0.21 10.17 -4.81
N GLY A 229 0.99 11.12 -4.28
CA GLY A 229 0.58 12.53 -4.21
C GLY A 229 1.23 13.40 -5.26
N ALA A 230 0.44 14.33 -5.80
CA ALA A 230 0.91 15.46 -6.61
C ALA A 230 0.38 16.76 -6.01
N THR A 231 0.78 17.91 -6.54
CA THR A 231 0.24 19.22 -6.12
C THR A 231 -1.27 19.26 -6.31
N LEU A 232 -1.99 19.61 -5.25
CA LEU A 232 -3.43 19.85 -5.28
C LEU A 232 -3.72 21.34 -5.51
N VAL A 233 -4.84 21.65 -6.18
CA VAL A 233 -5.22 23.03 -6.59
C VAL A 233 -5.32 23.98 -5.39
N PHE A 234 -5.79 23.48 -4.25
CA PHE A 234 -5.97 24.26 -3.01
C PHE A 234 -5.00 23.90 -1.90
N GLN A 235 -3.87 23.30 -2.28
CA GLN A 235 -2.89 22.85 -1.32
C GLN A 235 -2.11 24.01 -0.71
N SER A 236 -1.81 23.91 0.60
CA SER A 236 -0.87 24.83 1.27
C SER A 236 0.50 24.78 0.62
N SER A 237 1.14 25.95 0.49
CA SER A 237 2.54 26.05 0.03
C SER A 237 3.55 25.37 0.95
N ASP A 238 3.15 25.05 2.18
CA ASP A 238 4.04 24.47 3.19
C ASP A 238 4.16 22.94 3.07
N GLN A 239 3.30 22.30 2.30
CA GLN A 239 3.39 20.84 2.11
C GLN A 239 4.49 20.46 1.11
N VAL A 240 5.08 19.28 1.33
CA VAL A 240 6.22 18.76 0.58
C VAL A 240 5.92 18.62 -0.91
N ASN A 241 4.68 18.32 -1.30
CA ASN A 241 4.22 18.20 -2.69
C ASN A 241 3.64 19.50 -3.28
N SER A 242 3.80 20.66 -2.63
CA SER A 242 3.45 21.95 -3.23
C SER A 242 4.22 22.16 -4.55
N ALA A 243 3.66 22.98 -5.45
CA ALA A 243 4.29 23.30 -6.73
C ALA A 243 5.70 23.91 -6.54
N GLY A 244 6.53 23.78 -7.56
CA GLY A 244 7.78 24.52 -7.67
C GLY A 244 7.56 26.01 -7.93
N ASP A 245 8.60 26.82 -7.76
CA ASP A 245 8.55 28.28 -7.95
C ASP A 245 8.18 28.71 -9.38
N ASP A 246 8.42 27.84 -10.35
CA ASP A 246 8.05 28.02 -11.76
C ASP A 246 6.66 27.45 -12.11
N GLY A 247 5.88 27.02 -11.10
CA GLY A 247 4.56 26.43 -11.27
C GLY A 247 4.56 24.98 -11.76
N THR A 248 5.71 24.33 -11.89
CA THR A 248 5.77 22.91 -12.22
C THR A 248 5.23 22.07 -11.05
N PRO A 249 4.60 20.89 -11.33
CA PRO A 249 4.03 20.07 -10.28
C PRO A 249 5.06 19.65 -9.23
N GLY A 250 4.70 19.73 -7.96
CA GLY A 250 5.38 19.03 -6.87
C GLY A 250 4.80 17.63 -6.70
N PHE A 251 5.59 16.74 -6.14
CA PHE A 251 5.20 15.36 -5.85
C PHE A 251 5.57 14.98 -4.43
N SER A 252 4.78 14.08 -3.85
CA SER A 252 5.10 13.47 -2.55
C SER A 252 6.41 12.69 -2.64
N THR A 253 7.21 12.76 -1.60
CA THR A 253 8.55 12.12 -1.59
C THR A 253 8.47 10.59 -1.51
N TYR A 254 7.32 10.03 -1.13
CA TYR A 254 7.07 8.60 -1.11
C TYR A 254 6.52 8.03 -2.42
N ASN A 255 6.37 8.84 -3.47
CA ASN A 255 5.85 8.35 -4.76
C ASN A 255 6.74 7.25 -5.34
N PHE A 256 6.15 6.39 -6.17
CA PHE A 256 6.91 5.41 -6.95
C PHE A 256 7.64 6.05 -8.13
N VAL A 257 7.01 7.08 -8.70
CA VAL A 257 7.53 7.79 -9.86
C VAL A 257 7.27 9.28 -9.75
N TYR A 258 8.17 10.07 -10.28
CA TYR A 258 7.90 11.44 -10.70
C TYR A 258 7.64 11.41 -12.20
N PRO A 259 6.38 11.55 -12.64
CA PRO A 259 6.00 11.25 -14.02
C PRO A 259 6.41 12.33 -15.03
N VAL A 260 6.72 13.54 -14.56
CA VAL A 260 7.15 14.68 -15.40
C VAL A 260 8.28 15.43 -14.72
N ASP A 261 9.04 16.20 -15.49
CA ASP A 261 10.07 17.10 -14.98
C ASP A 261 9.47 18.15 -14.05
N SER A 262 10.14 18.46 -12.98
CA SER A 262 9.74 19.44 -11.98
C SER A 262 10.96 20.21 -11.47
N SER A 263 10.85 21.52 -11.29
CA SER A 263 11.93 22.33 -10.69
C SER A 263 12.24 21.90 -9.25
N LYS A 264 11.23 21.40 -8.55
CA LYS A 264 11.35 20.94 -7.16
C LYS A 264 11.89 19.52 -7.03
N ARG A 265 11.60 18.62 -7.99
CA ARG A 265 11.91 17.18 -7.93
C ARG A 265 12.92 16.70 -8.96
N GLY A 266 13.31 17.57 -9.89
CA GLY A 266 14.22 17.24 -10.98
C GLY A 266 13.54 16.50 -12.12
N LYS A 267 14.29 15.65 -12.83
CA LYS A 267 13.81 14.89 -13.98
C LYS A 267 12.77 13.83 -13.62
N ALA A 268 11.87 13.56 -14.56
CA ALA A 268 10.97 12.41 -14.50
C ALA A 268 11.77 11.12 -14.29
N ARG A 269 11.37 10.30 -13.32
CA ARG A 269 12.08 9.05 -12.98
C ARG A 269 11.27 8.18 -12.05
N ALA A 270 11.63 6.91 -11.98
CA ALA A 270 11.22 6.04 -10.88
C ALA A 270 12.03 6.35 -9.60
N LEU A 271 11.44 6.08 -8.45
CA LEU A 271 12.08 6.19 -7.14
C LEU A 271 12.34 4.79 -6.55
N PRO A 272 13.19 4.64 -5.53
CA PRO A 272 13.48 3.33 -4.95
C PRO A 272 12.25 2.55 -4.50
N SER A 273 11.19 3.21 -4.03
CA SER A 273 9.91 2.58 -3.66
C SER A 273 9.23 1.84 -4.83
N PHE A 274 9.57 2.16 -6.10
CA PHE A 274 9.07 1.43 -7.26
C PHE A 274 9.50 -0.04 -7.27
N ILE A 275 10.75 -0.33 -6.87
CA ILE A 275 11.25 -1.71 -6.89
C ILE A 275 10.59 -2.60 -5.83
N ALA A 276 10.05 -2.03 -4.76
CA ALA A 276 9.24 -2.75 -3.79
C ALA A 276 7.99 -3.37 -4.46
N GLN A 277 7.39 -2.66 -5.43
CA GLN A 277 6.22 -3.17 -6.16
C GLN A 277 6.57 -4.38 -7.04
N LEU A 278 7.78 -4.42 -7.59
CA LEU A 278 8.27 -5.58 -8.35
C LEU A 278 8.49 -6.78 -7.43
N PHE A 279 9.08 -6.56 -6.25
CA PHE A 279 9.20 -7.59 -5.22
C PHE A 279 7.83 -8.16 -4.85
N MET A 280 6.85 -7.30 -4.56
CA MET A 280 5.50 -7.71 -4.17
C MET A 280 4.77 -8.41 -5.31
N ALA A 281 4.92 -7.95 -6.56
CA ALA A 281 4.33 -8.61 -7.73
C ALA A 281 4.82 -10.06 -7.88
N GLU A 282 6.13 -10.32 -7.70
CA GLU A 282 6.65 -11.68 -7.74
C GLU A 282 6.30 -12.50 -6.49
N ALA A 283 6.20 -11.87 -5.32
CA ALA A 283 5.79 -12.54 -4.10
C ALA A 283 4.36 -13.11 -4.22
N PHE A 284 3.44 -12.35 -4.86
CA PHE A 284 2.02 -12.71 -5.02
C PHE A 284 1.63 -13.10 -6.46
N ILE A 285 2.57 -13.51 -7.29
CA ILE A 285 2.32 -13.84 -8.69
C ILE A 285 1.30 -14.98 -8.87
N THR A 286 1.26 -15.92 -7.93
CA THR A 286 0.31 -17.04 -7.95
C THR A 286 -0.99 -16.60 -7.27
N PRO A 287 -2.16 -16.68 -7.95
CA PRO A 287 -3.45 -16.47 -7.32
C PRO A 287 -3.61 -17.33 -6.06
N GLU A 288 -4.39 -16.85 -5.10
CA GLU A 288 -4.65 -17.52 -3.82
C GLU A 288 -3.41 -17.67 -2.90
N THR A 289 -2.31 -16.98 -3.21
CA THR A 289 -1.16 -16.92 -2.31
C THR A 289 -1.57 -16.30 -0.98
N ARG A 290 -1.30 -17.02 0.10
CA ARG A 290 -1.44 -16.53 1.48
C ARG A 290 -0.08 -16.31 2.08
N VAL A 291 0.03 -15.35 3.00
CA VAL A 291 1.28 -15.05 3.70
C VAL A 291 1.09 -15.16 5.20
N ARG A 292 2.15 -15.57 5.89
CA ARG A 292 2.22 -15.58 7.36
C ARG A 292 3.57 -15.04 7.80
N ALA A 293 3.54 -14.23 8.85
CA ALA A 293 4.77 -13.82 9.52
C ALA A 293 5.46 -15.06 10.14
N VAL A 294 6.77 -15.09 10.03
CA VAL A 294 7.65 -16.12 10.61
C VAL A 294 8.33 -15.50 11.82
N THR A 295 8.32 -16.23 12.95
CA THR A 295 8.99 -15.75 14.16
C THR A 295 10.48 -15.53 13.91
N THR A 296 10.95 -14.34 14.27
CA THR A 296 12.38 -13.98 14.17
C THR A 296 13.22 -14.93 15.00
N PRO A 297 14.28 -15.52 14.43
CA PRO A 297 15.15 -16.44 15.14
C PRO A 297 15.82 -15.79 16.35
N SER A 298 16.12 -16.58 17.38
CA SER A 298 16.86 -16.11 18.56
C SER A 298 18.22 -15.55 18.17
N GLY A 299 18.57 -14.40 18.72
CA GLY A 299 19.83 -13.70 18.44
C GLY A 299 19.78 -12.76 17.25
N VAL A 300 18.67 -12.68 16.52
CA VAL A 300 18.41 -11.67 15.49
C VAL A 300 17.60 -10.53 16.11
N ASP A 301 17.95 -9.30 15.76
CA ASP A 301 17.25 -8.09 16.22
C ASP A 301 15.85 -8.01 15.56
N ALA A 302 14.81 -8.28 16.34
CA ALA A 302 13.42 -8.28 15.86
C ALA A 302 12.93 -6.87 15.46
N ASP A 303 13.55 -5.81 15.97
CA ASP A 303 13.21 -4.45 15.56
C ASP A 303 13.68 -4.13 14.14
N ARG A 304 14.66 -4.89 13.65
CA ARG A 304 15.34 -4.64 12.37
C ARG A 304 15.23 -5.80 11.38
N PHE A 305 14.49 -6.82 11.71
CA PHE A 305 14.36 -7.99 10.83
C PHE A 305 12.95 -8.55 10.84
N SER A 306 12.46 -8.84 9.65
CA SER A 306 11.20 -9.57 9.46
C SER A 306 11.33 -10.72 8.47
N ALA A 307 10.47 -11.71 8.62
CA ALA A 307 10.40 -12.86 7.74
C ALA A 307 8.96 -13.28 7.51
N TYR A 308 8.66 -13.71 6.27
CA TYR A 308 7.32 -14.12 5.88
C TYR A 308 7.37 -15.36 5.00
N ALA A 309 6.45 -16.28 5.23
CA ALA A 309 6.27 -17.47 4.41
C ALA A 309 5.01 -17.35 3.54
N PHE A 310 5.15 -17.65 2.26
CA PHE A 310 4.06 -17.63 1.29
C PHE A 310 3.57 -19.04 1.02
N TYR A 311 2.27 -19.21 1.00
CA TYR A 311 1.60 -20.49 0.87
C TYR A 311 0.65 -20.51 -0.33
N VAL A 312 0.67 -21.62 -1.06
CA VAL A 312 -0.39 -22.00 -2.00
C VAL A 312 -0.96 -23.33 -1.50
N GLY A 313 -2.22 -23.31 -1.09
CA GLY A 313 -2.77 -24.39 -0.29
C GLY A 313 -2.03 -24.53 1.05
N ASP A 314 -1.52 -25.73 1.34
CA ASP A 314 -0.75 -26.01 2.55
C ASP A 314 0.78 -26.05 2.31
N ARG A 315 1.21 -25.72 1.09
CA ARG A 315 2.63 -25.75 0.71
C ARG A 315 3.24 -24.36 0.79
N VAL A 316 4.38 -24.23 1.49
CA VAL A 316 5.22 -23.04 1.40
C VAL A 316 5.89 -23.00 0.03
N THR A 317 5.70 -21.92 -0.71
CA THR A 317 6.25 -21.72 -2.06
C THR A 317 7.41 -20.74 -2.09
N LYS A 318 7.37 -19.74 -1.18
CA LYS A 318 8.41 -18.70 -1.09
C LYS A 318 8.66 -18.29 0.36
N LEU A 319 9.83 -17.67 0.61
CA LEU A 319 10.12 -16.93 1.85
C LEU A 319 10.60 -15.54 1.50
N ALA A 320 10.11 -14.51 2.21
CA ALA A 320 10.73 -13.19 2.24
C ALA A 320 11.56 -13.05 3.52
N LEU A 321 12.79 -12.54 3.39
CA LEU A 321 13.63 -12.14 4.52
C LEU A 321 14.04 -10.69 4.30
N ILE A 322 13.76 -9.82 5.29
CA ILE A 322 13.96 -8.38 5.17
C ILE A 322 14.85 -7.94 6.32
N ASN A 323 16.06 -7.47 5.99
CA ASN A 323 17.00 -6.91 6.96
C ASN A 323 16.95 -5.37 6.90
N MET A 324 16.22 -4.79 7.81
CA MET A 324 15.98 -3.35 7.93
C MET A 324 17.03 -2.61 8.76
N ASN A 325 18.16 -3.25 9.14
CA ASN A 325 19.27 -2.53 9.74
C ASN A 325 19.77 -1.45 8.77
N PRO A 326 19.73 -0.15 9.14
CA PRO A 326 20.12 0.91 8.23
C PRO A 326 21.62 0.86 7.95
N TYR A 327 21.99 0.52 6.72
CA TYR A 327 23.36 0.49 6.27
C TYR A 327 23.71 1.75 5.50
N TYR A 328 24.62 2.56 6.05
CA TYR A 328 25.08 3.82 5.49
C TYR A 328 26.55 3.74 5.03
N PRO A 329 27.02 4.70 4.20
CA PRO A 329 28.43 4.78 3.84
C PRO A 329 29.38 4.87 5.04
N SER A 330 28.90 5.41 6.16
CA SER A 330 29.65 5.56 7.41
C SER A 330 29.56 4.35 8.35
N SER A 331 28.79 3.35 8.01
CA SER A 331 28.61 2.17 8.86
C SER A 331 29.91 1.36 8.98
N THR A 332 30.23 0.91 10.19
CA THR A 332 31.43 0.10 10.49
C THR A 332 31.19 -1.40 10.26
N SER A 333 29.95 -1.81 10.01
CA SER A 333 29.50 -3.17 9.71
C SER A 333 28.46 -3.12 8.59
N ASP A 334 28.37 -4.19 7.82
CA ASP A 334 27.30 -4.39 6.82
C ASP A 334 26.01 -4.95 7.42
N PHE A 335 25.97 -5.19 8.74
CA PHE A 335 24.84 -5.75 9.50
C PHE A 335 24.27 -7.05 8.89
N SER A 336 25.10 -7.82 8.23
CA SER A 336 24.68 -9.07 7.60
C SER A 336 24.24 -10.11 8.62
N GLN A 337 23.14 -10.79 8.29
CA GLN A 337 22.61 -11.93 9.05
C GLN A 337 22.60 -13.17 8.15
N SER A 338 22.91 -14.32 8.73
CA SER A 338 22.89 -15.60 8.01
C SER A 338 21.74 -16.46 8.52
N PHE A 339 20.98 -17.03 7.61
CA PHE A 339 19.81 -17.86 7.91
C PHE A 339 19.95 -19.22 7.21
N GLU A 340 19.62 -20.28 7.92
CA GLU A 340 19.47 -21.60 7.33
C GLU A 340 18.02 -21.77 6.85
N VAL A 341 17.85 -22.02 5.57
CA VAL A 341 16.57 -22.39 4.95
C VAL A 341 16.33 -23.87 5.21
N PRO A 342 15.30 -24.25 6.02
CA PRO A 342 15.08 -25.64 6.40
C PRO A 342 14.98 -26.59 5.19
N ALA A 343 15.67 -27.72 5.25
CA ALA A 343 15.64 -28.72 4.18
C ALA A 343 14.21 -29.24 3.90
N SER A 344 13.34 -29.26 4.92
CA SER A 344 11.92 -29.63 4.79
C SER A 344 11.12 -28.71 3.89
N LEU A 345 11.53 -27.45 3.74
CA LEU A 345 10.87 -26.48 2.84
C LEU A 345 11.34 -26.62 1.39
N ARG A 346 12.47 -27.25 1.16
CA ARG A 346 13.04 -27.44 -0.19
C ARG A 346 12.36 -28.57 -0.97
N HIS A 347 11.40 -29.29 -0.37
CA HIS A 347 10.49 -30.29 -0.98
C HIS A 347 11.16 -31.30 -1.91
N GLY A 348 12.46 -31.63 -1.69
CA GLY A 348 13.22 -32.52 -2.57
C GLY A 348 13.53 -31.93 -3.97
N GLN A 349 13.32 -30.62 -4.16
CA GLN A 349 13.68 -29.92 -5.38
C GLN A 349 15.21 -29.91 -5.57
N SER A 350 15.62 -29.91 -6.83
CA SER A 350 17.04 -29.88 -7.18
C SER A 350 17.73 -28.56 -6.89
N ALA A 351 16.97 -27.46 -6.88
CA ALA A 351 17.48 -26.12 -6.64
C ALA A 351 16.45 -25.25 -5.87
N THR A 352 16.96 -24.28 -5.15
CA THR A 352 16.22 -23.20 -4.49
C THR A 352 16.85 -21.89 -4.94
N TYR A 353 16.05 -20.95 -5.37
CA TYR A 353 16.50 -19.74 -6.02
C TYR A 353 16.25 -18.51 -5.15
N ILE A 354 17.06 -17.46 -5.34
CA ILE A 354 17.00 -16.23 -4.58
C ILE A 354 17.07 -15.05 -5.54
N LYS A 355 16.16 -14.10 -5.36
CA LYS A 355 16.22 -12.75 -5.95
C LYS A 355 16.39 -11.71 -4.82
N ARG A 356 17.14 -10.64 -5.09
CA ARG A 356 17.46 -9.60 -4.10
C ARG A 356 16.92 -8.24 -4.50
N MET A 357 16.32 -7.56 -3.54
CA MET A 357 16.05 -6.13 -3.58
C MET A 357 17.15 -5.44 -2.77
N THR A 358 18.00 -4.68 -3.44
CA THR A 358 19.22 -4.12 -2.82
C THR A 358 19.59 -2.76 -3.39
N ALA A 359 20.32 -1.99 -2.59
CA ALA A 359 20.95 -0.73 -2.96
C ALA A 359 22.34 -0.64 -2.31
N PRO A 360 23.22 0.25 -2.76
CA PRO A 360 24.51 0.48 -2.09
C PRO A 360 24.33 0.80 -0.61
N TYR A 361 23.36 1.67 -0.28
CA TYR A 361 23.09 2.16 1.07
C TYR A 361 21.59 2.40 1.26
N VAL A 362 21.17 2.56 2.52
CA VAL A 362 19.76 2.78 2.89
C VAL A 362 19.21 4.12 2.39
N ASP A 363 20.06 5.12 2.27
CA ASP A 363 19.74 6.48 1.83
C ASP A 363 19.91 6.70 0.30
N GLU A 364 20.11 5.63 -0.47
CA GLU A 364 20.15 5.69 -1.93
C GLU A 364 18.81 6.21 -2.49
N LYS A 365 18.89 7.20 -3.40
CA LYS A 365 17.73 7.84 -4.03
C LYS A 365 17.52 7.49 -5.49
N SER A 366 18.53 6.88 -6.12
CA SER A 366 18.48 6.54 -7.55
C SER A 366 18.14 5.08 -7.76
N THR A 367 17.16 4.83 -8.61
CA THR A 367 16.85 3.49 -9.10
C THR A 367 17.82 3.01 -10.20
N ALA A 368 18.83 3.79 -10.56
CA ALA A 368 19.99 3.31 -11.29
C ALA A 368 20.88 2.42 -10.38
N ASN A 369 20.87 2.67 -9.07
CA ASN A 369 21.68 1.95 -8.07
C ASN A 369 20.85 1.00 -7.19
N ALA A 370 19.57 1.36 -6.92
CA ALA A 370 18.66 0.47 -6.24
C ALA A 370 18.04 -0.51 -7.25
N THR A 371 18.11 -1.82 -6.97
CA THR A 371 17.78 -2.87 -7.94
C THR A 371 16.84 -3.93 -7.37
N TRP A 372 16.03 -4.51 -8.25
CA TRP A 372 15.37 -5.79 -8.04
C TRP A 372 16.02 -6.85 -8.95
N ALA A 373 16.44 -7.96 -8.37
CA ALA A 373 17.14 -9.04 -9.08
C ALA A 373 18.28 -8.54 -9.99
N GLY A 374 19.04 -7.52 -9.54
CA GLY A 374 20.15 -6.93 -10.28
C GLY A 374 19.77 -5.95 -11.40
N GLN A 375 18.49 -5.82 -11.71
CA GLN A 375 18.00 -4.85 -12.70
C GLN A 375 17.67 -3.50 -12.07
N SER A 376 17.99 -2.41 -12.77
CA SER A 376 17.64 -1.04 -12.42
C SER A 376 16.46 -0.52 -13.24
N PHE A 377 15.76 0.53 -12.76
CA PHE A 377 14.48 0.97 -13.32
C PHE A 377 14.32 2.49 -13.38
N GLU A 378 15.38 3.26 -13.50
CA GLU A 378 15.35 4.72 -13.39
C GLU A 378 14.35 5.37 -14.35
N ASN A 379 14.26 4.87 -15.58
CA ASN A 379 13.31 5.35 -16.59
C ASN A 379 12.00 4.52 -16.65
N GLY A 380 11.69 3.76 -15.62
CA GLY A 380 10.50 2.91 -15.56
C GLY A 380 10.58 1.61 -16.37
N THR A 381 11.73 1.34 -17.00
CA THR A 381 12.00 0.10 -17.75
C THR A 381 13.20 -0.62 -17.16
N ALA A 382 13.19 -1.96 -17.24
CA ALA A 382 14.28 -2.78 -16.75
C ALA A 382 15.58 -2.53 -17.56
N VAL A 383 16.71 -2.36 -16.83
CA VAL A 383 18.05 -2.23 -17.41
C VAL A 383 19.00 -3.17 -16.69
N GLY A 384 19.72 -3.98 -17.43
CA GLY A 384 20.63 -5.01 -16.92
C GLY A 384 20.03 -6.42 -16.94
N ASP A 385 20.86 -7.41 -16.68
CA ASP A 385 20.45 -8.82 -16.66
C ASP A 385 19.81 -9.19 -15.32
N VAL A 386 18.79 -10.05 -15.37
CA VAL A 386 18.19 -10.64 -14.16
C VAL A 386 19.22 -11.51 -13.46
N LYS A 387 19.45 -11.26 -12.19
CA LYS A 387 20.34 -12.04 -11.31
C LYS A 387 19.52 -12.95 -10.42
N ILE A 388 19.61 -14.23 -10.69
CA ILE A 388 19.04 -15.30 -9.87
C ILE A 388 20.21 -16.05 -9.24
N GLU A 389 20.20 -16.16 -7.93
CA GLU A 389 21.18 -16.92 -7.18
C GLU A 389 20.62 -18.29 -6.83
N GLU A 390 21.42 -19.33 -6.89
CA GLU A 390 21.07 -20.64 -6.38
C GLU A 390 21.53 -20.76 -4.92
N LEU A 391 20.63 -21.19 -4.04
CA LEU A 391 20.96 -21.43 -2.63
C LEU A 391 22.02 -22.54 -2.52
N GLY A 392 23.06 -22.24 -1.76
CA GLY A 392 24.16 -23.22 -1.55
C GLY A 392 23.68 -24.53 -0.91
N LYS A 393 24.46 -25.58 -1.08
CA LYS A 393 24.15 -26.94 -0.58
C LYS A 393 23.97 -27.00 0.94
N ASP A 394 24.64 -26.11 1.68
CA ASP A 394 24.50 -25.94 3.13
C ASP A 394 23.14 -25.32 3.53
N GLY A 395 22.41 -24.80 2.55
CA GLY A 395 21.11 -24.18 2.80
C GLY A 395 21.18 -22.80 3.43
N THR A 396 22.36 -22.20 3.56
CA THR A 396 22.56 -20.92 4.22
C THR A 396 22.44 -19.78 3.23
N VAL A 397 21.66 -18.76 3.59
CA VAL A 397 21.56 -17.49 2.88
C VAL A 397 22.00 -16.35 3.79
N LYS A 398 22.77 -15.41 3.24
CA LYS A 398 23.22 -14.20 3.92
C LYS A 398 22.42 -13.01 3.40
N VAL A 399 21.84 -12.21 4.32
CA VAL A 399 21.07 -10.99 4.03
C VAL A 399 21.78 -9.82 4.69
N ARG A 400 22.24 -8.86 3.88
CA ARG A 400 22.94 -7.67 4.35
C ARG A 400 21.94 -6.67 5.00
N GLY A 401 22.41 -5.77 5.85
CA GLY A 401 21.64 -4.62 6.29
C GLY A 401 21.16 -3.82 5.08
N SER A 402 19.94 -3.31 5.15
CA SER A 402 19.24 -2.64 4.04
C SER A 402 19.12 -3.51 2.79
N GLU A 403 18.63 -4.74 2.96
CA GLU A 403 18.37 -5.68 1.88
C GLU A 403 17.12 -6.50 2.17
N ALA A 404 16.35 -6.80 1.15
CA ALA A 404 15.29 -7.80 1.20
C ALA A 404 15.52 -8.87 0.13
N ILE A 405 15.21 -10.11 0.46
CA ILE A 405 15.32 -11.24 -0.48
C ILE A 405 14.01 -12.01 -0.57
N LEU A 406 13.77 -12.56 -1.74
CA LEU A 406 12.71 -13.53 -1.97
C LEU A 406 13.34 -14.86 -2.36
N VAL A 407 13.06 -15.89 -1.55
CA VAL A 407 13.53 -17.26 -1.76
C VAL A 407 12.42 -18.06 -2.41
N PHE A 408 12.69 -18.73 -3.51
CA PHE A 408 11.74 -19.52 -4.30
C PHE A 408 12.07 -21.01 -4.18
N PHE A 409 11.07 -21.82 -3.83
CA PHE A 409 11.21 -23.26 -3.66
C PHE A 409 10.85 -24.08 -4.90
N ASP A 410 10.40 -23.42 -5.98
CA ASP A 410 10.07 -24.07 -7.24
C ASP A 410 10.59 -23.21 -8.40
N GLU A 411 11.28 -23.81 -9.37
CA GLU A 411 11.85 -23.10 -10.52
C GLU A 411 10.78 -22.39 -11.35
N LYS A 412 9.61 -22.97 -11.49
CA LYS A 412 8.48 -22.35 -12.24
C LYS A 412 7.90 -21.10 -11.57
N ASP A 413 8.20 -20.89 -10.29
CA ASP A 413 7.78 -19.69 -9.56
C ASP A 413 8.81 -18.54 -9.70
N VAL A 414 9.94 -18.80 -10.37
CA VAL A 414 10.98 -17.80 -10.67
C VAL A 414 10.65 -17.21 -12.03
N CYS A 415 9.87 -16.14 -12.05
CA CYS A 415 9.55 -15.47 -13.31
C CYS A 415 10.72 -14.68 -13.86
N ASP A 416 10.96 -14.82 -15.16
CA ASP A 416 11.72 -13.86 -15.95
C ASP A 416 10.75 -12.68 -16.25
N LEU A 417 10.94 -11.54 -15.56
CA LEU A 417 10.23 -10.29 -15.86
C LEU A 417 10.89 -9.56 -17.02
#